data_601b1a07a8d1ca471b34095fa9d97a9a
#
_entry.id   601b1a07a8d1ca471b34095fa9d97a9a
#
_cell.length_a   1.000
_cell.length_b   1.000
_cell.length_c   1.000
_cell.angle_alpha   90.00
_cell.angle_beta   90.00
_cell.angle_gamma   90.00
#
_symmetry.space_group_name_H-M   'P 1'
#
loop_
_entity.id
_entity.type
_entity.pdbx_description
1 polymer ?
#
loop_
_entity_poly.entity_id
_entity_poly.type
_entity_poly.pdbx_seq_one_letter_code
_entity_poly.pdbx_strand_id
1 'polypeptide(L)'
;MPRRQLRWLHRRIKRKRLLNNQEEVKVQYRGVNELRRLYLDFFESKGHLKMKSFSLVPHNDNSLLIINSGMAPLKPYFTGQEIPPRRRVTTCQKCVRTGDIENVGKTARHGTFFEMLGNFSFGDYFKDEAIHWSWEFLTETVGLDPDRLYPSIYQDDDEAFNIWNKEIGIAPERIFRFGKEDNFWEHGAGPCGPCSEIYYDRGEKYGCGKPGCTVGCDCDRYMEVWNNVFSQFNNDGKGNYTDLIQKNIDTGMGLERLAVVVQDVDSIFDVDTLQALRDKVCEMA
;
A
#
# COMPACT_ATOMS: atom_id res chain seq x y z
N MET A 1 -21.71 17.35 17.93
CA MET A 1 -21.11 16.38 16.99
C MET A 1 -20.63 17.11 15.75
N PRO A 2 -19.37 16.97 15.30
CA PRO A 2 -18.90 17.62 14.09
C PRO A 2 -19.67 17.11 12.85
N ARG A 3 -19.96 18.00 11.92
CA ARG A 3 -20.71 17.71 10.67
C ARG A 3 -20.16 16.53 9.84
N ARG A 4 -18.87 16.18 10.00
CA ARG A 4 -18.20 15.03 9.36
C ARG A 4 -18.71 13.67 9.89
N GLN A 5 -18.90 13.50 11.20
CA GLN A 5 -19.43 12.27 11.81
C GLN A 5 -20.88 11.98 11.40
N LEU A 6 -21.71 13.02 11.27
CA LEU A 6 -23.10 12.87 10.81
C LEU A 6 -23.20 12.42 9.35
N ARG A 7 -22.30 12.89 8.46
CA ARG A 7 -22.24 12.43 7.06
C ARG A 7 -21.84 10.97 6.96
N TRP A 8 -20.87 10.53 7.78
CA TRP A 8 -20.41 9.15 7.82
C TRP A 8 -21.51 8.21 8.35
N LEU A 9 -22.21 8.59 9.43
CA LEU A 9 -23.33 7.82 10.00
C LEU A 9 -24.50 7.69 9.00
N HIS A 10 -24.85 8.76 8.30
CA HIS A 10 -25.89 8.74 7.26
C HIS A 10 -25.54 7.83 6.08
N ARG A 11 -24.26 7.82 5.64
CA ARG A 11 -23.77 6.92 4.60
C ARG A 11 -23.80 5.46 5.06
N ARG A 12 -23.43 5.18 6.31
CA ARG A 12 -23.47 3.83 6.91
C ARG A 12 -24.88 3.28 7.04
N ILE A 13 -25.85 4.12 7.42
CA ILE A 13 -27.28 3.73 7.50
C ILE A 13 -27.87 3.50 6.10
N LYS A 14 -27.52 4.33 5.12
CA LYS A 14 -27.94 4.16 3.73
C LYS A 14 -27.35 2.88 3.11
N ARG A 15 -26.11 2.55 3.45
CA ARG A 15 -25.42 1.34 3.00
C ARG A 15 -25.99 0.08 3.68
N LYS A 16 -26.32 0.10 4.98
CA LYS A 16 -27.02 -1.01 5.65
C LYS A 16 -28.40 -1.30 5.06
N ARG A 17 -29.11 -0.29 4.55
CA ARG A 17 -30.39 -0.49 3.84
C ARG A 17 -30.22 -1.09 2.44
N LEU A 18 -29.08 -0.86 1.78
CA LEU A 18 -28.72 -1.46 0.48
C LEU A 18 -28.23 -2.91 0.62
N LEU A 19 -27.57 -3.25 1.74
CA LEU A 19 -27.07 -4.60 2.03
C LEU A 19 -28.16 -5.62 2.40
N ASN A 20 -29.38 -5.17 2.67
CA ASN A 20 -30.52 -6.10 2.85
C ASN A 20 -31.07 -6.69 1.53
N ASN A 21 -30.60 -6.22 0.39
CA ASN A 21 -30.73 -6.93 -0.89
C ASN A 21 -29.38 -7.56 -1.16
N GLN A 22 -29.28 -8.88 -1.13
CA GLN A 22 -28.08 -9.72 -1.35
C GLN A 22 -27.48 -9.58 -2.76
N GLU A 23 -27.26 -8.36 -3.24
CA GLU A 23 -26.40 -8.11 -4.38
C GLU A 23 -24.97 -7.89 -3.84
N GLU A 24 -24.07 -8.82 -4.11
CA GLU A 24 -22.63 -8.61 -3.93
C GLU A 24 -22.27 -7.27 -4.56
N VAL A 25 -21.69 -6.35 -3.77
CA VAL A 25 -21.15 -5.09 -4.28
C VAL A 25 -19.97 -5.45 -5.17
N LYS A 26 -20.22 -5.67 -6.47
CA LYS A 26 -19.15 -5.90 -7.44
C LYS A 26 -18.32 -4.63 -7.53
N VAL A 27 -17.03 -4.76 -7.24
CA VAL A 27 -16.04 -3.71 -7.52
C VAL A 27 -16.10 -3.40 -9.01
N GLN A 28 -16.15 -2.12 -9.37
CA GLN A 28 -16.12 -1.74 -10.78
C GLN A 28 -14.77 -2.14 -11.38
N TYR A 29 -14.80 -2.92 -12.44
CA TYR A 29 -13.58 -3.26 -13.20
C TYR A 29 -12.85 -1.98 -13.65
N ARG A 30 -11.53 -1.98 -13.47
CA ARG A 30 -10.63 -0.91 -13.93
C ARG A 30 -9.32 -1.52 -14.43
N GLY A 31 -8.83 -1.02 -15.56
CA GLY A 31 -7.52 -1.42 -16.09
C GLY A 31 -6.37 -0.82 -15.28
N VAL A 32 -5.19 -1.44 -15.37
CA VAL A 32 -3.95 -1.00 -14.68
C VAL A 32 -3.64 0.47 -14.97
N ASN A 33 -3.78 0.92 -16.22
CA ASN A 33 -3.54 2.32 -16.60
C ASN A 33 -4.53 3.30 -15.97
N GLU A 34 -5.79 2.88 -15.78
CA GLU A 34 -6.81 3.69 -15.10
C GLU A 34 -6.51 3.79 -13.61
N LEU A 35 -6.17 2.68 -12.95
CA LEU A 35 -5.81 2.65 -11.53
C LEU A 35 -4.61 3.55 -11.24
N ARG A 36 -3.57 3.50 -12.08
CA ARG A 36 -2.40 4.39 -11.98
C ARG A 36 -2.82 5.85 -12.02
N ARG A 37 -3.66 6.24 -12.98
CA ARG A 37 -4.14 7.61 -13.12
C ARG A 37 -4.98 8.02 -11.92
N LEU A 38 -5.93 7.19 -11.49
CA LEU A 38 -6.80 7.45 -10.33
C LEU A 38 -5.99 7.74 -9.07
N TYR A 39 -4.95 6.95 -8.81
CA TYR A 39 -4.08 7.15 -7.64
C TYR A 39 -3.35 8.50 -7.70
N LEU A 40 -2.70 8.79 -8.82
CA LEU A 40 -1.95 10.02 -8.99
C LEU A 40 -2.86 11.26 -8.93
N ASP A 41 -4.06 11.18 -9.53
CA ASP A 41 -5.05 12.27 -9.52
C ASP A 41 -5.63 12.47 -8.11
N PHE A 42 -5.88 11.38 -7.38
CA PHE A 42 -6.35 11.44 -6.00
C PHE A 42 -5.35 12.19 -5.11
N PHE A 43 -4.06 11.82 -5.15
CA PHE A 43 -3.05 12.49 -4.33
C PHE A 43 -2.71 13.90 -4.82
N GLU A 44 -2.80 14.19 -6.11
CA GLU A 44 -2.75 15.57 -6.60
C GLU A 44 -3.85 16.42 -5.98
N SER A 45 -5.08 15.90 -5.86
CA SER A 45 -6.20 16.58 -5.19
C SER A 45 -5.96 16.85 -3.71
N LYS A 46 -5.06 16.06 -3.06
CA LYS A 46 -4.59 16.26 -1.68
C LYS A 46 -3.37 17.17 -1.60
N GLY A 47 -2.96 17.80 -2.71
CA GLY A 47 -1.87 18.78 -2.79
C GLY A 47 -0.49 18.18 -3.07
N HIS A 48 -0.40 16.92 -3.48
CA HIS A 48 0.87 16.29 -3.85
C HIS A 48 1.33 16.73 -5.25
N LEU A 49 2.64 16.89 -5.41
CA LEU A 49 3.26 17.05 -6.71
C LEU A 49 3.39 15.69 -7.37
N LYS A 50 2.79 15.50 -8.53
CA LYS A 50 3.04 14.31 -9.36
C LYS A 50 4.45 14.36 -9.93
N MET A 51 5.26 13.36 -9.62
CA MET A 51 6.59 13.19 -10.20
C MET A 51 6.60 11.96 -11.12
N LYS A 52 7.42 12.03 -12.17
CA LYS A 52 7.65 10.90 -13.07
C LYS A 52 8.42 9.81 -12.35
N SER A 53 8.29 8.56 -12.81
CA SER A 53 9.17 7.46 -12.40
C SER A 53 10.63 7.83 -12.64
N PHE A 54 11.45 7.61 -11.63
CA PHE A 54 12.91 7.74 -11.76
C PHE A 54 13.47 6.58 -12.57
N SER A 55 14.74 6.74 -13.01
CA SER A 55 15.50 5.66 -13.64
C SER A 55 15.60 4.46 -12.69
N LEU A 56 15.58 3.25 -13.25
CA LEU A 56 15.87 2.04 -12.48
C LEU A 56 17.34 1.96 -12.03
N VAL A 57 18.23 2.64 -12.75
CA VAL A 57 19.64 2.78 -12.34
C VAL A 57 19.72 3.87 -11.28
N PRO A 58 20.17 3.53 -10.05
CA PRO A 58 20.28 4.51 -8.98
C PRO A 58 21.29 5.62 -9.33
N HIS A 59 20.96 6.85 -8.95
CA HIS A 59 21.89 7.97 -9.01
C HIS A 59 22.40 8.29 -7.60
N ASN A 60 23.71 8.31 -7.42
CA ASN A 60 24.38 8.67 -6.15
C ASN A 60 24.00 7.79 -4.93
N ASP A 61 23.53 6.58 -5.15
CA ASP A 61 23.25 5.60 -4.09
C ASP A 61 23.97 4.28 -4.40
N ASN A 62 25.12 4.08 -3.75
CA ASN A 62 25.93 2.87 -3.90
C ASN A 62 25.38 1.67 -3.08
N SER A 63 24.32 1.87 -2.30
CA SER A 63 23.70 0.80 -1.51
C SER A 63 22.74 -0.07 -2.34
N LEU A 64 22.36 0.40 -3.53
CA LEU A 64 21.42 -0.27 -4.43
C LEU A 64 22.02 -0.48 -5.80
N LEU A 65 21.87 -1.67 -6.35
CA LEU A 65 22.19 -1.95 -7.76
C LEU A 65 21.08 -1.49 -8.70
N ILE A 66 19.85 -1.55 -8.25
CA ILE A 66 18.65 -1.20 -9.02
C ILE A 66 17.56 -0.68 -8.08
N ILE A 67 16.75 0.26 -8.53
CA ILE A 67 15.64 0.81 -7.73
C ILE A 67 14.60 -0.27 -7.47
N ASN A 68 14.31 -0.52 -6.19
CA ASN A 68 13.45 -1.58 -5.69
C ASN A 68 12.25 -1.08 -4.87
N SER A 69 12.13 0.24 -4.68
CA SER A 69 11.02 0.87 -3.94
C SER A 69 10.77 2.30 -4.42
N GLY A 70 9.58 2.83 -4.10
CA GLY A 70 9.21 4.21 -4.42
C GLY A 70 10.04 5.24 -3.65
N MET A 71 10.45 4.90 -2.43
CA MET A 71 11.22 5.79 -1.56
C MET A 71 12.69 5.88 -1.96
N ALA A 72 13.28 4.83 -2.55
CA ALA A 72 14.72 4.76 -2.81
C ALA A 72 15.30 6.01 -3.50
N PRO A 73 14.72 6.53 -4.60
CA PRO A 73 15.23 7.74 -5.25
C PRO A 73 14.94 9.03 -4.46
N LEU A 74 14.13 8.98 -3.41
CA LEU A 74 13.71 10.13 -2.60
C LEU A 74 14.43 10.20 -1.24
N LYS A 75 15.32 9.24 -0.92
CA LYS A 75 16.06 9.19 0.36
C LYS A 75 16.65 10.53 0.81
N PRO A 76 17.27 11.36 -0.07
CA PRO A 76 17.86 12.64 0.34
C PRO A 76 16.83 13.61 0.95
N TYR A 77 15.56 13.53 0.55
CA TYR A 77 14.50 14.38 1.09
C TYR A 77 14.06 13.92 2.49
N PHE A 78 14.06 12.60 2.75
CA PHE A 78 13.75 12.04 4.06
C PHE A 78 14.79 12.40 5.12
N THR A 79 16.06 12.43 4.73
CA THR A 79 17.19 12.75 5.63
C THR A 79 17.46 14.25 5.74
N GLY A 80 16.78 15.09 4.95
CA GLY A 80 17.03 16.53 4.91
C GLY A 80 18.34 16.93 4.19
N GLN A 81 18.99 15.99 3.49
CA GLN A 81 20.18 16.28 2.67
C GLN A 81 19.86 17.17 1.48
N GLU A 82 18.64 17.01 0.94
CA GLU A 82 18.13 17.84 -0.15
C GLU A 82 16.75 18.39 0.21
N ILE A 83 16.42 19.55 -0.35
CA ILE A 83 15.11 20.16 -0.21
C ILE A 83 14.19 19.56 -1.29
N PRO A 84 13.05 18.93 -0.92
CA PRO A 84 12.13 18.40 -1.90
C PRO A 84 11.48 19.52 -2.74
N PRO A 85 11.11 19.28 -4.00
CA PRO A 85 10.43 20.29 -4.85
C PRO A 85 9.07 20.68 -4.27
N ARG A 86 8.47 19.81 -3.47
CA ARG A 86 7.28 20.03 -2.65
C ARG A 86 7.31 19.08 -1.45
N ARG A 87 6.76 19.48 -0.30
CA ARG A 87 6.68 18.61 0.89
C ARG A 87 5.76 17.40 0.72
N ARG A 88 4.85 17.44 -0.25
CA ARG A 88 3.97 16.34 -0.66
C ARG A 88 4.28 15.93 -2.07
N VAL A 89 4.63 14.69 -2.27
CA VAL A 89 4.97 14.12 -3.58
C VAL A 89 4.20 12.82 -3.79
N THR A 90 3.79 12.54 -5.01
CA THR A 90 3.25 11.23 -5.41
C THR A 90 3.91 10.74 -6.68
N THR A 91 4.16 9.43 -6.74
CA THR A 91 4.81 8.77 -7.88
C THR A 91 4.15 7.44 -8.21
N CYS A 92 4.36 6.99 -9.44
CA CYS A 92 4.24 5.60 -9.82
C CYS A 92 5.64 5.14 -10.26
N GLN A 93 6.41 4.55 -9.34
CA GLN A 93 7.80 4.18 -9.54
C GLN A 93 7.94 2.77 -10.10
N LYS A 94 8.64 2.63 -11.20
CA LYS A 94 9.07 1.32 -11.71
C LYS A 94 10.13 0.73 -10.79
N CYS A 95 9.93 -0.52 -10.38
CA CYS A 95 10.79 -1.21 -9.42
C CYS A 95 11.20 -2.59 -9.93
N VAL A 96 12.38 -3.04 -9.51
CA VAL A 96 12.84 -4.42 -9.73
C VAL A 96 13.29 -5.00 -8.39
N ARG A 97 12.73 -6.17 -8.03
CA ARG A 97 13.15 -6.98 -6.89
C ARG A 97 13.54 -8.37 -7.37
N THR A 98 14.80 -8.74 -7.22
CA THR A 98 15.31 -10.05 -7.61
C THR A 98 15.21 -11.08 -6.49
N GLY A 99 15.09 -10.65 -5.23
CA GLY A 99 14.92 -11.54 -4.08
C GLY A 99 13.63 -12.36 -4.12
N ASP A 100 12.63 -11.88 -4.85
CA ASP A 100 11.32 -12.55 -4.98
C ASP A 100 11.25 -13.56 -6.16
N ILE A 101 12.35 -13.77 -6.90
CA ILE A 101 12.35 -14.58 -8.14
C ILE A 101 11.87 -16.02 -7.91
N GLU A 102 12.21 -16.60 -6.76
CA GLU A 102 11.79 -17.96 -6.39
C GLU A 102 10.28 -18.10 -6.15
N ASN A 103 9.60 -16.98 -5.91
CA ASN A 103 8.15 -16.90 -5.68
C ASN A 103 7.35 -16.57 -6.94
N VAL A 104 8.03 -16.17 -8.02
CA VAL A 104 7.40 -15.84 -9.31
C VAL A 104 6.74 -17.07 -9.90
N GLY A 105 5.44 -16.95 -10.22
CA GLY A 105 4.63 -18.06 -10.74
C GLY A 105 4.20 -19.09 -9.69
N LYS A 106 4.61 -18.92 -8.40
CA LYS A 106 4.16 -19.80 -7.29
C LYS A 106 3.12 -19.09 -6.41
N THR A 107 3.17 -17.80 -6.31
CA THR A 107 2.22 -16.97 -5.57
C THR A 107 1.49 -16.04 -6.52
N ALA A 108 0.32 -15.57 -6.12
CA ALA A 108 -0.48 -14.64 -6.91
C ALA A 108 0.12 -13.22 -6.99
N ARG A 109 1.07 -12.87 -6.10
CA ARG A 109 1.46 -11.51 -5.79
C ARG A 109 2.91 -11.14 -6.09
N HIS A 110 3.77 -12.10 -6.51
CA HIS A 110 5.19 -11.83 -6.74
C HIS A 110 5.54 -11.75 -8.22
N GLY A 111 6.23 -10.66 -8.57
CA GLY A 111 6.88 -10.44 -9.84
C GLY A 111 8.20 -9.72 -9.62
N THR A 112 9.17 -9.91 -10.51
CA THR A 112 10.47 -9.24 -10.39
C THR A 112 10.41 -7.78 -10.79
N PHE A 113 9.62 -7.44 -11.82
CA PHE A 113 9.32 -6.07 -12.23
C PHE A 113 7.87 -5.72 -11.86
N PHE A 114 7.68 -4.56 -11.25
CA PHE A 114 6.36 -4.05 -10.88
C PHE A 114 6.36 -2.53 -10.77
N GLU A 115 5.18 -1.93 -10.71
CA GLU A 115 5.00 -0.50 -10.44
C GLU A 115 4.54 -0.28 -9.00
N MET A 116 5.26 0.58 -8.28
CA MET A 116 4.91 0.98 -6.92
C MET A 116 4.30 2.37 -6.92
N LEU A 117 3.02 2.44 -6.57
CA LEU A 117 2.33 3.69 -6.29
C LEU A 117 2.75 4.18 -4.91
N GLY A 118 3.11 5.45 -4.80
CA GLY A 118 3.57 6.03 -3.54
C GLY A 118 3.11 7.45 -3.34
N ASN A 119 2.75 7.78 -2.09
CA ASN A 119 2.56 9.14 -1.62
C ASN A 119 3.49 9.41 -0.45
N PHE A 120 4.15 10.55 -0.49
CA PHE A 120 5.24 10.89 0.40
C PHE A 120 4.97 12.23 1.07
N SER A 121 5.31 12.32 2.38
CA SER A 121 5.32 13.54 3.16
C SER A 121 6.70 13.80 3.73
N PHE A 122 7.24 14.96 3.47
CA PHE A 122 8.53 15.39 4.02
C PHE A 122 8.27 16.46 5.10
N GLY A 123 7.98 15.99 6.34
CA GLY A 123 7.70 16.87 7.48
C GLY A 123 6.44 17.72 7.32
N ASP A 124 5.41 17.23 6.62
CA ASP A 124 4.13 17.92 6.44
C ASP A 124 3.02 17.18 7.18
N TYR A 125 2.41 16.14 6.60
CA TYR A 125 1.44 15.30 7.27
C TYR A 125 2.06 14.01 7.80
N PHE A 126 1.34 13.31 8.69
CA PHE A 126 1.84 12.07 9.29
C PHE A 126 0.75 10.98 9.32
N LYS A 127 0.65 10.19 10.40
CA LYS A 127 -0.19 8.98 10.48
C LYS A 127 -1.67 9.23 10.20
N ASP A 128 -2.21 10.31 10.74
CA ASP A 128 -3.65 10.61 10.64
C ASP A 128 -4.08 10.72 9.18
N GLU A 129 -3.50 11.65 8.45
CA GLU A 129 -3.85 11.86 7.05
C GLU A 129 -3.46 10.65 6.18
N ALA A 130 -2.30 10.00 6.44
CA ALA A 130 -1.87 8.85 5.65
C ALA A 130 -2.88 7.70 5.75
N ILE A 131 -3.35 7.37 6.95
CA ILE A 131 -4.34 6.32 7.20
C ILE A 131 -5.70 6.72 6.61
N HIS A 132 -6.17 7.94 6.86
CA HIS A 132 -7.44 8.40 6.33
C HIS A 132 -7.48 8.42 4.81
N TRP A 133 -6.42 8.88 4.16
CA TRP A 133 -6.37 8.94 2.69
C TRP A 133 -6.21 7.56 2.04
N SER A 134 -5.45 6.65 2.66
CA SER A 134 -5.38 5.27 2.17
C SER A 134 -6.74 4.58 2.22
N TRP A 135 -7.48 4.77 3.32
CA TRP A 135 -8.82 4.25 3.47
C TRP A 135 -9.81 4.88 2.49
N GLU A 136 -9.82 6.23 2.38
CA GLU A 136 -10.66 6.97 1.43
C GLU A 136 -10.40 6.52 -0.01
N PHE A 137 -9.12 6.38 -0.39
CA PHE A 137 -8.78 5.93 -1.75
C PHE A 137 -9.32 4.53 -2.04
N LEU A 138 -9.05 3.57 -1.16
CA LEU A 138 -9.48 2.18 -1.40
C LEU A 138 -11.01 2.03 -1.37
N THR A 139 -11.70 2.69 -0.45
CA THR A 139 -13.14 2.47 -0.24
C THR A 139 -14.04 3.41 -1.02
N GLU A 140 -13.63 4.68 -1.24
CA GLU A 140 -14.47 5.69 -1.91
C GLU A 140 -14.06 5.89 -3.38
N THR A 141 -12.74 5.89 -3.68
CA THR A 141 -12.24 6.13 -5.04
C THR A 141 -12.19 4.84 -5.88
N VAL A 142 -11.61 3.78 -5.32
CA VAL A 142 -11.55 2.47 -5.99
C VAL A 142 -12.88 1.71 -5.82
N GLY A 143 -13.51 1.83 -4.64
CA GLY A 143 -14.79 1.21 -4.33
C GLY A 143 -14.66 -0.22 -3.80
N LEU A 144 -13.54 -0.55 -3.17
CA LEU A 144 -13.37 -1.83 -2.49
C LEU A 144 -14.32 -1.94 -1.30
N ASP A 145 -14.80 -3.17 -1.04
CA ASP A 145 -15.64 -3.45 0.11
C ASP A 145 -14.85 -3.28 1.42
N PRO A 146 -15.22 -2.33 2.29
CA PRO A 146 -14.54 -2.11 3.56
C PRO A 146 -14.61 -3.32 4.49
N ASP A 147 -15.60 -4.21 4.34
CA ASP A 147 -15.70 -5.41 5.18
C ASP A 147 -14.68 -6.49 4.78
N ARG A 148 -14.03 -6.34 3.62
CA ARG A 148 -12.93 -7.18 3.13
C ARG A 148 -11.54 -6.57 3.35
N LEU A 149 -11.45 -5.37 3.95
CA LEU A 149 -10.18 -4.69 4.23
C LEU A 149 -9.80 -4.86 5.70
N TYR A 150 -8.57 -5.30 5.94
CA TYR A 150 -8.01 -5.61 7.25
C TYR A 150 -6.69 -4.87 7.45
N PRO A 151 -6.62 -3.87 8.34
CA PRO A 151 -5.35 -3.22 8.65
C PRO A 151 -4.50 -4.05 9.60
N SER A 152 -3.17 -3.99 9.42
CA SER A 152 -2.20 -4.36 10.42
C SER A 152 -1.41 -3.14 10.88
N ILE A 153 -0.81 -3.23 12.06
CA ILE A 153 0.00 -2.18 12.67
C ILE A 153 1.18 -2.80 13.42
N TYR A 154 2.23 -2.01 13.60
CA TYR A 154 3.29 -2.38 14.53
C TYR A 154 2.72 -2.55 15.95
N GLN A 155 3.15 -3.61 16.63
CA GLN A 155 2.55 -4.08 17.90
C GLN A 155 2.43 -2.99 18.97
N ASP A 156 3.39 -2.05 19.03
CA ASP A 156 3.46 -0.99 20.03
C ASP A 156 2.92 0.36 19.50
N ASP A 157 2.32 0.39 18.29
CA ASP A 157 1.78 1.61 17.69
C ASP A 157 0.31 1.84 18.06
N ASP A 158 0.07 2.26 19.29
CA ASP A 158 -1.28 2.58 19.78
C ASP A 158 -1.90 3.81 19.10
N GLU A 159 -1.08 4.71 18.56
CA GLU A 159 -1.58 5.86 17.78
C GLU A 159 -2.25 5.38 16.49
N ALA A 160 -1.59 4.53 15.70
CA ALA A 160 -2.18 3.95 14.49
C ALA A 160 -3.41 3.09 14.83
N PHE A 161 -3.37 2.30 15.93
CA PHE A 161 -4.54 1.56 16.40
C PHE A 161 -5.74 2.47 16.65
N ASN A 162 -5.52 3.58 17.36
CA ASN A 162 -6.60 4.50 17.69
C ASN A 162 -7.20 5.17 16.44
N ILE A 163 -6.38 5.53 15.46
CA ILE A 163 -6.84 6.10 14.19
C ILE A 163 -7.74 5.07 13.47
N TRP A 164 -7.28 3.83 13.30
CA TRP A 164 -8.06 2.77 12.67
C TRP A 164 -9.37 2.47 13.41
N ASN A 165 -9.29 2.32 14.74
CA ASN A 165 -10.44 1.91 15.55
C ASN A 165 -11.42 3.06 15.78
N LYS A 166 -10.94 4.22 16.27
CA LYS A 166 -11.83 5.29 16.75
C LYS A 166 -12.26 6.26 15.65
N GLU A 167 -11.37 6.52 14.67
CA GLU A 167 -11.63 7.53 13.66
C GLU A 167 -12.17 6.91 12.36
N ILE A 168 -11.53 5.86 11.85
CA ILE A 168 -12.02 5.08 10.71
C ILE A 168 -13.20 4.19 11.12
N GLY A 169 -13.18 3.63 12.34
CA GLY A 169 -14.26 2.82 12.89
C GLY A 169 -14.15 1.33 12.58
N ILE A 170 -12.91 0.83 12.36
CA ILE A 170 -12.63 -0.61 12.23
C ILE A 170 -12.76 -1.26 13.60
N ALA A 171 -13.46 -2.40 13.67
CA ALA A 171 -13.59 -3.18 14.89
C ALA A 171 -12.22 -3.69 15.36
N PRO A 172 -11.93 -3.67 16.68
CA PRO A 172 -10.60 -4.04 17.19
C PRO A 172 -10.11 -5.41 16.74
N GLU A 173 -11.00 -6.39 16.62
CA GLU A 173 -10.70 -7.75 16.17
C GLU A 173 -10.32 -7.86 14.69
N ARG A 174 -10.48 -6.78 13.94
CA ARG A 174 -10.06 -6.68 12.53
C ARG A 174 -8.76 -5.91 12.34
N ILE A 175 -8.14 -5.43 13.43
CA ILE A 175 -6.87 -4.71 13.42
C ILE A 175 -5.80 -5.65 13.99
N PHE A 176 -4.85 -6.06 13.16
CA PHE A 176 -3.82 -7.02 13.51
C PHE A 176 -2.58 -6.31 14.02
N ARG A 177 -1.95 -6.88 15.07
CA ARG A 177 -0.70 -6.36 15.64
C ARG A 177 0.42 -7.33 15.34
N PHE A 178 1.41 -6.88 14.59
CA PHE A 178 2.58 -7.69 14.27
C PHE A 178 3.88 -7.08 14.78
N GLY A 179 4.90 -7.91 14.87
CA GLY A 179 6.21 -7.51 15.32
C GLY A 179 7.01 -6.73 14.28
N LYS A 180 8.30 -6.59 14.58
CA LYS A 180 9.22 -5.86 13.72
C LYS A 180 9.43 -6.52 12.36
N GLU A 181 9.25 -7.82 12.27
CA GLU A 181 9.45 -8.59 11.03
C GLU A 181 8.42 -8.22 9.96
N ASP A 182 7.19 -7.86 10.37
CA ASP A 182 6.09 -7.57 9.45
C ASP A 182 5.75 -6.07 9.40
N ASN A 183 5.62 -5.40 10.56
CA ASN A 183 5.13 -4.02 10.62
C ASN A 183 6.18 -2.98 11.06
N PHE A 184 7.45 -3.19 10.70
CA PHE A 184 8.50 -2.18 10.83
C PHE A 184 9.36 -2.21 9.57
N TRP A 185 9.29 -1.15 8.78
CA TRP A 185 10.04 -1.07 7.54
C TRP A 185 11.42 -0.49 7.75
N GLU A 186 12.45 -1.22 7.31
CA GLU A 186 13.84 -0.78 7.25
C GLU A 186 14.56 -1.46 6.08
N HIS A 187 15.51 -0.77 5.47
CA HIS A 187 16.33 -1.33 4.40
C HIS A 187 17.77 -0.83 4.54
N GLY A 188 18.60 -1.62 5.22
CA GLY A 188 19.96 -1.25 5.53
C GLY A 188 20.05 0.03 6.38
N ALA A 189 21.07 0.88 6.11
CA ALA A 189 21.17 2.18 6.75
C ALA A 189 20.22 3.19 6.09
N GLY A 190 19.60 4.02 6.91
CA GLY A 190 18.73 5.10 6.43
C GLY A 190 17.40 5.24 7.16
N PRO A 191 16.47 6.03 6.59
CA PRO A 191 15.15 6.26 7.16
C PRO A 191 14.37 4.97 7.34
N CYS A 192 13.72 4.82 8.50
CA CYS A 192 12.94 3.65 8.86
C CYS A 192 11.85 4.00 9.87
N GLY A 193 10.95 3.06 10.15
CA GLY A 193 9.92 3.25 11.16
C GLY A 193 8.86 2.17 11.15
N PRO A 194 7.94 2.21 12.15
CA PRO A 194 6.78 1.34 12.18
C PRO A 194 5.90 1.59 10.96
N CYS A 195 5.15 0.58 10.56
CA CYS A 195 4.24 0.71 9.43
C CYS A 195 2.87 0.11 9.74
N SER A 196 1.91 0.50 8.92
CA SER A 196 0.56 -0.04 8.90
C SER A 196 0.24 -0.50 7.49
N GLU A 197 -0.08 -1.78 7.35
CA GLU A 197 -0.43 -2.38 6.08
C GLU A 197 -1.94 -2.57 5.97
N ILE A 198 -2.44 -2.62 4.74
CA ILE A 198 -3.84 -2.91 4.46
C ILE A 198 -3.90 -4.15 3.60
N TYR A 199 -4.60 -5.18 4.11
CA TYR A 199 -4.83 -6.44 3.43
C TYR A 199 -6.25 -6.50 2.89
N TYR A 200 -6.42 -7.13 1.74
CA TYR A 200 -7.72 -7.42 1.16
C TYR A 200 -8.00 -8.92 1.21
N ASP A 201 -9.13 -9.33 1.81
CA ASP A 201 -9.59 -10.72 1.79
C ASP A 201 -10.18 -11.08 0.42
N ARG A 202 -9.45 -11.86 -0.35
CA ARG A 202 -9.86 -12.37 -1.68
C ARG A 202 -10.87 -13.51 -1.61
N GLY A 203 -11.14 -14.01 -0.39
CA GLY A 203 -12.06 -15.11 -0.14
C GLY A 203 -11.38 -16.46 0.05
N GLU A 204 -12.17 -17.40 0.56
CA GLU A 204 -11.66 -18.73 1.00
C GLU A 204 -11.05 -19.55 -0.14
N LYS A 205 -11.46 -19.34 -1.39
CA LYS A 205 -10.91 -20.02 -2.56
C LYS A 205 -9.40 -19.83 -2.73
N TYR A 206 -8.86 -18.73 -2.21
CA TYR A 206 -7.42 -18.42 -2.24
C TYR A 206 -6.69 -18.76 -0.94
N GLY A 207 -7.41 -19.29 0.05
CA GLY A 207 -6.86 -19.69 1.33
C GLY A 207 -6.08 -21.00 1.28
N CYS A 208 -5.24 -21.20 2.30
CA CYS A 208 -4.46 -22.44 2.46
C CYS A 208 -5.29 -23.67 2.89
N GLY A 209 -6.59 -23.50 3.16
CA GLY A 209 -7.47 -24.55 3.68
C GLY A 209 -7.18 -25.02 5.10
N LYS A 210 -6.25 -24.39 5.80
CA LYS A 210 -5.90 -24.72 7.19
C LYS A 210 -6.78 -23.97 8.17
N PRO A 211 -7.14 -24.59 9.32
CA PRO A 211 -7.76 -23.87 10.42
C PRO A 211 -6.87 -22.71 10.86
N GLY A 212 -7.47 -21.53 11.13
CA GLY A 212 -6.72 -20.36 11.57
C GLY A 212 -6.08 -19.53 10.44
N CYS A 213 -6.43 -19.77 9.18
CA CYS A 213 -6.04 -18.91 8.08
C CYS A 213 -6.56 -17.47 8.33
N THR A 214 -5.64 -16.53 8.49
CA THR A 214 -5.92 -15.13 8.86
C THR A 214 -4.91 -14.19 8.18
N VAL A 215 -5.02 -12.88 8.41
CA VAL A 215 -4.02 -11.89 7.99
C VAL A 215 -2.64 -12.30 8.54
N GLY A 216 -1.60 -12.18 7.71
CA GLY A 216 -0.25 -12.67 8.01
C GLY A 216 -0.01 -14.12 7.58
N CYS A 217 -1.01 -14.84 7.05
CA CYS A 217 -0.80 -16.15 6.43
C CYS A 217 -0.12 -15.99 5.06
N ASP A 218 0.85 -16.86 4.76
CA ASP A 218 1.60 -16.86 3.48
C ASP A 218 0.75 -17.20 2.25
N CYS A 219 -0.51 -17.63 2.43
CA CYS A 219 -1.41 -17.91 1.31
C CYS A 219 -1.88 -16.63 0.61
N ASP A 220 -2.56 -16.81 -0.54
CA ASP A 220 -3.01 -15.70 -1.37
C ASP A 220 -4.40 -15.15 -1.00
N ARG A 221 -4.99 -15.57 0.15
CA ARG A 221 -6.29 -15.09 0.62
C ARG A 221 -6.23 -13.63 1.05
N TYR A 222 -5.33 -13.31 1.99
CA TYR A 222 -5.16 -11.95 2.50
C TYR A 222 -3.99 -11.30 1.77
N MET A 223 -4.30 -10.59 0.70
CA MET A 223 -3.27 -9.93 -0.11
C MET A 223 -2.99 -8.54 0.45
N GLU A 224 -1.76 -8.30 0.87
CA GLU A 224 -1.29 -6.94 1.18
C GLU A 224 -1.38 -6.09 -0.07
N VAL A 225 -2.17 -5.02 -0.01
CA VAL A 225 -2.37 -4.08 -1.12
C VAL A 225 -1.71 -2.73 -0.87
N TRP A 226 -1.49 -2.33 0.39
CA TRP A 226 -0.91 -1.03 0.73
C TRP A 226 -0.07 -1.11 2.00
N ASN A 227 1.09 -0.48 2.00
CA ASN A 227 1.92 -0.28 3.18
C ASN A 227 2.12 1.22 3.44
N ASN A 228 1.73 1.71 4.63
CA ASN A 228 1.98 3.06 5.12
C ASN A 228 3.14 3.02 6.11
N VAL A 229 4.30 3.52 5.73
CA VAL A 229 5.49 3.59 6.60
C VAL A 229 5.57 4.95 7.27
N PHE A 230 5.63 4.94 8.60
CA PHE A 230 5.77 6.11 9.45
C PHE A 230 7.25 6.35 9.73
N SER A 231 7.94 6.93 8.75
CA SER A 231 9.38 7.11 8.76
C SER A 231 9.77 8.19 9.76
N GLN A 232 10.25 7.77 10.93
CA GLN A 232 10.60 8.68 12.03
C GLN A 232 11.99 8.42 12.64
N PHE A 233 12.62 7.30 12.27
CA PHE A 233 13.95 6.94 12.74
C PHE A 233 14.95 6.86 11.59
N ASN A 234 16.22 6.99 11.91
CA ASN A 234 17.36 6.69 11.06
C ASN A 234 18.14 5.53 11.64
N ASN A 235 18.27 4.43 10.89
CA ASN A 235 19.10 3.28 11.24
C ASN A 235 20.53 3.52 10.71
N ASP A 236 21.53 3.31 11.55
CA ASP A 236 22.95 3.42 11.17
C ASP A 236 23.48 2.19 10.41
N GLY A 237 22.65 1.20 10.15
CA GLY A 237 23.02 -0.08 9.52
C GLY A 237 23.65 -1.09 10.49
N LYS A 238 23.77 -0.76 11.77
CA LYS A 238 24.29 -1.62 12.84
C LYS A 238 23.23 -1.94 13.89
N GLY A 239 21.99 -1.50 13.65
CA GLY A 239 20.87 -1.69 14.55
C GLY A 239 20.68 -0.58 15.59
N ASN A 240 21.40 0.54 15.48
CA ASN A 240 21.15 1.71 16.32
C ASN A 240 20.21 2.67 15.60
N TYR A 241 19.22 3.18 16.33
CA TYR A 241 18.20 4.09 15.80
C TYR A 241 18.33 5.45 16.46
N THR A 242 18.24 6.50 15.66
CA THR A 242 18.13 7.89 16.10
C THR A 242 16.91 8.52 15.48
N ASP A 243 16.30 9.51 16.12
CA ASP A 243 15.18 10.23 15.53
C ASP A 243 15.62 10.97 14.27
N LEU A 244 14.77 10.96 13.23
CA LEU A 244 14.91 11.85 12.09
C LEU A 244 14.63 13.29 12.51
N ILE A 245 15.20 14.25 11.79
CA ILE A 245 14.97 15.70 11.99
C ILE A 245 13.49 16.04 11.88
N GLN A 246 12.76 15.29 11.06
CA GLN A 246 11.33 15.44 10.82
C GLN A 246 10.68 14.07 10.64
N LYS A 247 9.40 13.97 11.02
CA LYS A 247 8.58 12.79 10.73
C LYS A 247 8.12 12.83 9.28
N ASN A 248 8.21 11.71 8.59
CA ASN A 248 7.90 11.60 7.18
C ASN A 248 6.90 10.46 6.94
N ILE A 249 6.18 10.52 5.83
CA ILE A 249 5.39 9.42 5.31
C ILE A 249 6.05 8.88 4.05
N ASP A 250 6.23 7.57 4.04
CA ASP A 250 6.56 6.75 2.87
C ASP A 250 5.44 5.74 2.69
N THR A 251 4.87 5.65 1.50
CA THR A 251 3.87 4.61 1.23
C THR A 251 4.23 3.84 -0.03
N GLY A 252 3.87 2.55 -0.01
CA GLY A 252 4.01 1.67 -1.14
C GLY A 252 2.75 0.85 -1.38
N MET A 253 2.18 0.97 -2.58
CA MET A 253 1.09 0.13 -3.05
C MET A 253 1.48 -0.49 -4.38
N GLY A 254 1.55 -1.83 -4.44
CA GLY A 254 1.79 -2.54 -5.70
C GLY A 254 0.62 -2.32 -6.66
N LEU A 255 0.85 -1.66 -7.80
CA LEU A 255 -0.19 -1.37 -8.78
C LEU A 255 -0.81 -2.67 -9.32
N GLU A 256 0.02 -3.67 -9.60
CA GLU A 256 -0.43 -4.97 -10.10
C GLU A 256 -1.21 -5.73 -9.02
N ARG A 257 -0.84 -5.65 -7.73
CA ARG A 257 -1.61 -6.24 -6.62
C ARG A 257 -2.99 -5.61 -6.47
N LEU A 258 -3.07 -4.27 -6.56
CA LEU A 258 -4.35 -3.57 -6.57
C LEU A 258 -5.19 -4.00 -7.76
N ALA A 259 -4.57 -4.14 -8.95
CA ALA A 259 -5.26 -4.58 -10.15
C ALA A 259 -5.80 -6.01 -10.03
N VAL A 260 -5.06 -6.94 -9.42
CA VAL A 260 -5.54 -8.32 -9.12
C VAL A 260 -6.85 -8.28 -8.35
N VAL A 261 -6.91 -7.43 -7.32
CA VAL A 261 -8.11 -7.29 -6.48
C VAL A 261 -9.28 -6.66 -7.25
N VAL A 262 -9.01 -5.61 -8.03
CA VAL A 262 -10.05 -4.84 -8.74
C VAL A 262 -10.57 -5.59 -9.96
N GLN A 263 -9.70 -6.33 -10.65
CA GLN A 263 -10.06 -7.13 -11.83
C GLN A 263 -10.59 -8.53 -11.46
N ASP A 264 -10.50 -8.92 -10.17
CA ASP A 264 -10.87 -10.24 -9.64
C ASP A 264 -10.22 -11.38 -10.43
N VAL A 265 -8.91 -11.27 -10.66
CA VAL A 265 -8.09 -12.26 -11.37
C VAL A 265 -7.21 -13.06 -10.41
N ASP A 266 -6.69 -14.22 -10.85
CA ASP A 266 -5.99 -15.14 -9.97
C ASP A 266 -4.60 -14.65 -9.55
N SER A 267 -3.87 -13.99 -10.45
CA SER A 267 -2.50 -13.53 -10.21
C SER A 267 -2.18 -12.20 -10.91
N ILE A 268 -1.05 -11.60 -10.57
CA ILE A 268 -0.56 -10.39 -11.25
C ILE A 268 -0.33 -10.61 -12.74
N PHE A 269 -0.06 -11.86 -13.18
CA PHE A 269 0.13 -12.21 -14.58
C PHE A 269 -1.16 -12.29 -15.39
N ASP A 270 -2.31 -12.24 -14.71
CA ASP A 270 -3.65 -12.24 -15.31
C ASP A 270 -4.26 -10.84 -15.39
N VAL A 271 -3.57 -9.80 -14.87
CA VAL A 271 -4.03 -8.42 -15.03
C VAL A 271 -3.88 -7.97 -16.49
N ASP A 272 -4.76 -7.11 -16.95
CA ASP A 272 -4.92 -6.71 -18.36
C ASP A 272 -3.60 -6.42 -19.09
N THR A 273 -2.67 -5.69 -18.48
CA THR A 273 -1.39 -5.33 -19.11
C THR A 273 -0.39 -6.49 -19.20
N LEU A 274 -0.29 -7.31 -18.16
CA LEU A 274 0.63 -8.46 -18.14
C LEU A 274 0.06 -9.65 -18.92
N GLN A 275 -1.26 -9.84 -18.87
CA GLN A 275 -1.93 -10.85 -19.68
C GLN A 275 -1.65 -10.65 -21.17
N ALA A 276 -1.73 -9.42 -21.67
CA ALA A 276 -1.44 -9.13 -23.08
C ALA A 276 0.00 -9.53 -23.49
N LEU A 277 0.96 -9.34 -22.59
CA LEU A 277 2.35 -9.77 -22.82
C LEU A 277 2.48 -11.30 -22.82
N ARG A 278 1.86 -11.96 -21.83
CA ARG A 278 1.81 -13.42 -21.74
C ARG A 278 1.20 -14.06 -23.00
N ASP A 279 0.06 -13.53 -23.42
CA ASP A 279 -0.65 -14.03 -24.59
C ASP A 279 0.22 -13.89 -25.85
N LYS A 280 0.97 -12.77 -25.97
CA LYS A 280 1.91 -12.58 -27.08
C LYS A 280 3.06 -13.58 -27.07
N VAL A 281 3.60 -13.91 -25.91
CA VAL A 281 4.64 -14.96 -25.77
C VAL A 281 4.07 -16.32 -26.17
N CYS A 282 2.86 -16.66 -25.75
CA CYS A 282 2.20 -17.92 -26.12
C CYS A 282 1.93 -18.02 -27.63
N GLU A 283 1.63 -16.91 -28.31
CA GLU A 283 1.49 -16.89 -29.78
C GLU A 283 2.82 -17.17 -30.53
N MET A 284 3.97 -16.85 -29.87
CA MET A 284 5.30 -16.99 -30.50
C MET A 284 5.98 -18.32 -30.20
N ALA A 285 5.51 -19.04 -29.17
CA ALA A 285 6.02 -20.35 -28.75
C ALA A 285 5.31 -21.51 -29.45
#